data_56934917bdbf2cf2ab37366e9c76aec7
#
_entry.id   56934917bdbf2cf2ab37366e9c76aec7
#
_cell.length_a   1.000
_cell.length_b   1.000
_cell.length_c   1.000
_cell.angle_alpha   90.00
_cell.angle_beta   90.00
_cell.angle_gamma   90.00
#
_symmetry.space_group_name_H-M   'P 1'
#
loop_
_entity.id
_entity.type
_entity.pdbx_description
1 polymer ?
#
loop_
_entity_poly.entity_id
_entity_poly.type
_entity_poly.pdbx_seq_one_letter_code
_entity_poly.pdbx_strand_id
1 'polypeptide(L)'
;METTLHTEWTVEDICKGFTYNELEGKGLFGLDGRLTIQPEYQRHYIYNDGKRDVAVIESLLKGYPIGLIYFNRTVDGRFEVLDGQQRITSIGRFVTGKFAIKDEADNVQYFSGLPEEQQQKIMQSSLLVYECEGEEKEIKEWFKTINIVGIPLKEQELLNAIYSGEFVNAAKRVFSNSQNTEMESLYQGRCETAGLSGRSPPVDLRQ
;
A
#
# COMPACT_ATOMS: atom_id res chain seq x y z
N MET A 1 -16.66 -18.13 5.72
CA MET A 1 -15.87 -17.44 4.65
C MET A 1 -15.70 -18.40 3.50
N GLU A 2 -16.06 -17.98 2.29
CA GLU A 2 -15.79 -18.70 1.05
C GLU A 2 -14.56 -18.09 0.36
N THR A 3 -13.84 -18.92 -0.41
CA THR A 3 -12.64 -18.46 -1.12
C THR A 3 -12.63 -19.00 -2.53
N THR A 4 -12.34 -18.15 -3.50
CA THR A 4 -12.18 -18.51 -4.91
C THR A 4 -10.80 -18.11 -5.39
N LEU A 5 -10.05 -19.04 -6.00
CA LEU A 5 -8.75 -18.74 -6.58
C LEU A 5 -8.93 -18.32 -8.05
N HIS A 6 -8.46 -17.13 -8.36
CA HIS A 6 -8.36 -16.59 -9.71
C HIS A 6 -6.92 -16.68 -10.21
N THR A 7 -6.74 -17.18 -11.40
CA THR A 7 -5.44 -17.28 -12.09
C THR A 7 -5.42 -16.53 -13.43
N GLU A 8 -6.57 -16.02 -13.83
CA GLU A 8 -6.80 -15.31 -15.09
C GLU A 8 -6.53 -13.79 -15.00
N TRP A 9 -6.48 -13.22 -13.81
CA TRP A 9 -6.26 -11.80 -13.67
C TRP A 9 -4.81 -11.43 -13.95
N THR A 10 -4.66 -10.43 -14.81
CA THR A 10 -3.35 -9.95 -15.23
C THR A 10 -2.97 -8.66 -14.49
N VAL A 11 -1.70 -8.29 -14.60
CA VAL A 11 -1.22 -6.98 -14.17
C VAL A 11 -2.00 -5.86 -14.87
N GLU A 12 -2.30 -6.01 -16.16
CA GLU A 12 -3.09 -5.05 -16.93
C GLU A 12 -4.46 -4.83 -16.32
N ASP A 13 -5.18 -5.91 -15.98
CA ASP A 13 -6.50 -5.82 -15.36
C ASP A 13 -6.46 -5.06 -14.04
N ILE A 14 -5.52 -5.42 -13.17
CA ILE A 14 -5.41 -4.81 -11.83
C ILE A 14 -4.94 -3.36 -11.91
N CYS A 15 -4.03 -3.04 -12.83
CA CYS A 15 -3.51 -1.68 -13.01
C CYS A 15 -4.45 -0.76 -13.78
N LYS A 16 -5.52 -1.27 -14.40
CA LYS A 16 -6.49 -0.43 -15.09
C LYS A 16 -7.15 0.54 -14.11
N GLY A 17 -7.05 1.84 -14.42
CA GLY A 17 -7.52 2.89 -13.52
C GLY A 17 -6.72 3.03 -12.22
N PHE A 18 -5.47 2.55 -12.19
CA PHE A 18 -4.60 2.68 -11.02
C PHE A 18 -4.39 4.15 -10.64
N THR A 19 -4.63 4.45 -9.38
CA THR A 19 -4.39 5.76 -8.80
C THR A 19 -3.47 5.65 -7.59
N TYR A 20 -2.58 6.63 -7.45
CA TYR A 20 -1.62 6.72 -6.34
C TYR A 20 -1.66 8.12 -5.73
N ASN A 21 -1.72 8.18 -4.40
CA ASN A 21 -1.66 9.43 -3.66
C ASN A 21 -0.21 9.68 -3.24
N GLU A 22 0.45 10.65 -3.88
CA GLU A 22 1.84 11.03 -3.60
C GLU A 22 2.02 11.59 -2.18
N LEU A 23 1.03 12.36 -1.69
CA LEU A 23 1.09 13.01 -0.38
C LEU A 23 1.00 12.01 0.76
N GLU A 24 0.15 11.01 0.59
CA GLU A 24 -0.06 9.97 1.60
C GLU A 24 0.80 8.73 1.36
N GLY A 25 1.51 8.65 0.22
CA GLY A 25 2.36 7.53 -0.14
C GLY A 25 1.58 6.22 -0.24
N LYS A 26 0.38 6.21 -0.85
CA LYS A 26 -0.44 5.00 -0.95
C LYS A 26 -1.08 4.81 -2.32
N GLY A 27 -1.19 3.54 -2.75
CA GLY A 27 -2.06 3.13 -3.84
C GLY A 27 -3.51 3.21 -3.38
N LEU A 28 -4.37 3.85 -4.17
CA LEU A 28 -5.77 4.03 -3.81
C LEU A 28 -6.66 3.00 -4.49
N PHE A 29 -6.69 2.98 -5.83
CA PHE A 29 -7.63 2.19 -6.61
C PHE A 29 -6.94 1.45 -7.75
N GLY A 30 -7.55 0.35 -8.16
CA GLY A 30 -7.26 -0.43 -9.36
C GLY A 30 -8.54 -1.07 -9.89
N LEU A 31 -8.43 -1.97 -10.88
CA LEU A 31 -9.56 -2.63 -11.53
C LEU A 31 -10.64 -1.63 -11.98
N ASP A 32 -10.21 -0.53 -12.58
CA ASP A 32 -11.10 0.54 -13.05
C ASP A 32 -11.98 1.12 -11.91
N GLY A 33 -11.38 1.33 -10.74
CA GLY A 33 -12.03 1.84 -9.54
C GLY A 33 -12.79 0.82 -8.70
N ARG A 34 -12.84 -0.45 -9.11
CA ARG A 34 -13.52 -1.52 -8.37
C ARG A 34 -12.67 -2.13 -7.27
N LEU A 35 -11.36 -1.90 -7.26
CA LEU A 35 -10.43 -2.38 -6.24
C LEU A 35 -9.94 -1.23 -5.39
N THR A 36 -10.16 -1.29 -4.09
CA THR A 36 -9.47 -0.46 -3.10
C THR A 36 -8.17 -1.14 -2.71
N ILE A 37 -7.01 -0.56 -3.08
CA ILE A 37 -5.70 -1.18 -2.88
C ILE A 37 -5.27 -1.04 -1.44
N GLN A 38 -5.46 0.13 -0.85
CA GLN A 38 -5.06 0.40 0.53
C GLN A 38 -6.23 0.93 1.35
N PRO A 39 -7.03 0.04 1.95
CA PRO A 39 -8.05 0.41 2.92
C PRO A 39 -7.44 1.17 4.10
N GLU A 40 -8.23 2.02 4.75
CA GLU A 40 -7.75 2.91 5.84
C GLU A 40 -7.12 2.16 7.03
N TYR A 41 -7.47 0.88 7.23
CA TYR A 41 -6.95 0.05 8.32
C TYR A 41 -5.59 -0.60 8.04
N GLN A 42 -5.08 -0.53 6.80
CA GLN A 42 -3.79 -1.13 6.44
C GLN A 42 -2.66 -0.11 6.53
N ARG A 43 -1.41 -0.65 6.68
CA ARG A 43 -0.21 0.18 6.78
C ARG A 43 0.09 0.90 5.47
N HIS A 44 0.81 2.02 5.57
CA HIS A 44 1.30 2.76 4.42
C HIS A 44 2.25 1.94 3.55
N TYR A 45 2.39 2.37 2.29
CA TYR A 45 3.33 1.77 1.36
C TYR A 45 4.78 1.96 1.85
N ILE A 46 5.46 0.84 2.13
CA ILE A 46 6.82 0.83 2.70
C ILE A 46 7.89 0.33 1.72
N TYR A 47 7.49 -0.11 0.51
CA TYR A 47 8.43 -0.60 -0.51
C TYR A 47 9.12 0.52 -1.28
N ASN A 48 8.80 1.78 -0.98
CA ASN A 48 9.44 2.96 -1.60
C ASN A 48 10.87 3.19 -1.07
N ASP A 49 11.66 2.12 -1.04
CA ASP A 49 13.06 2.12 -0.60
C ASP A 49 14.05 1.95 -1.77
N GLY A 50 13.53 1.89 -3.01
CA GLY A 50 14.33 1.66 -4.22
C GLY A 50 14.91 0.26 -4.35
N LYS A 51 14.50 -0.68 -3.51
CA LYS A 51 14.96 -2.07 -3.50
C LYS A 51 13.83 -3.06 -3.63
N ARG A 52 12.84 -2.99 -2.72
CA ARG A 52 11.73 -3.94 -2.70
C ARG A 52 10.75 -3.72 -3.84
N ASP A 53 10.47 -2.49 -4.18
CA ASP A 53 9.67 -2.12 -5.35
C ASP A 53 10.35 -2.55 -6.66
N VAL A 54 11.66 -2.30 -6.80
CA VAL A 54 12.45 -2.78 -7.95
C VAL A 54 12.42 -4.30 -8.04
N ALA A 55 12.64 -5.03 -6.92
CA ALA A 55 12.64 -6.48 -6.89
C ALA A 55 11.29 -7.10 -7.34
N VAL A 56 10.16 -6.45 -7.09
CA VAL A 56 8.85 -6.89 -7.60
C VAL A 56 8.82 -6.83 -9.13
N ILE A 57 9.29 -5.74 -9.73
CA ILE A 57 9.31 -5.58 -11.18
C ILE A 57 10.29 -6.53 -11.85
N GLU A 58 11.49 -6.69 -11.28
CA GLU A 58 12.47 -7.64 -11.79
C GLU A 58 11.95 -9.08 -11.75
N SER A 59 11.17 -9.43 -10.72
CA SER A 59 10.52 -10.75 -10.64
C SER A 59 9.53 -10.97 -11.78
N LEU A 60 8.71 -9.97 -12.10
CA LEU A 60 7.80 -10.04 -13.25
C LEU A 60 8.56 -10.19 -14.57
N LEU A 61 9.64 -9.41 -14.78
CA LEU A 61 10.47 -9.50 -15.97
C LEU A 61 11.15 -10.88 -16.11
N LYS A 62 11.49 -11.52 -15.00
CA LYS A 62 12.05 -12.89 -14.98
C LYS A 62 10.97 -13.97 -15.11
N GLY A 63 9.69 -13.61 -15.00
CA GLY A 63 8.57 -14.56 -14.98
C GLY A 63 8.47 -15.33 -13.66
N TYR A 64 8.98 -14.76 -12.57
CA TYR A 64 8.89 -15.36 -11.24
C TYR A 64 7.56 -15.04 -10.58
N PRO A 65 6.98 -15.99 -9.81
CA PRO A 65 5.76 -15.72 -9.07
C PRO A 65 6.01 -14.68 -7.98
N ILE A 66 5.14 -13.69 -7.90
CA ILE A 66 5.22 -12.64 -6.88
C ILE A 66 4.43 -12.97 -5.60
N GLY A 67 3.95 -14.22 -5.49
CA GLY A 67 3.17 -14.71 -4.37
C GLY A 67 1.68 -14.43 -4.49
N LEU A 68 0.94 -14.98 -3.54
CA LEU A 68 -0.52 -14.86 -3.48
C LEU A 68 -0.96 -13.47 -3.07
N ILE A 69 -2.06 -13.01 -3.64
CA ILE A 69 -2.75 -11.77 -3.32
C ILE A 69 -4.12 -12.15 -2.79
N TYR A 70 -4.63 -11.42 -1.80
CA TYR A 70 -5.93 -11.69 -1.21
C TYR A 70 -6.82 -10.46 -1.30
N PHE A 71 -8.00 -10.65 -1.86
CA PHE A 71 -9.04 -9.64 -1.96
C PHE A 71 -10.24 -10.04 -1.10
N ASN A 72 -10.82 -9.06 -0.43
CA ASN A 72 -12.14 -9.16 0.16
C ASN A 72 -13.18 -8.67 -0.84
N ARG A 73 -14.20 -9.45 -1.12
CA ARG A 73 -15.36 -9.01 -1.86
C ARG A 73 -16.33 -8.31 -0.90
N THR A 74 -16.57 -7.05 -1.16
CA THR A 74 -17.49 -6.23 -0.37
C THR A 74 -18.96 -6.45 -0.80
N VAL A 75 -19.89 -6.09 0.05
CA VAL A 75 -21.35 -6.29 -0.18
C VAL A 75 -21.84 -5.58 -1.45
N ASP A 76 -21.20 -4.48 -1.84
CA ASP A 76 -21.51 -3.72 -3.06
C ASP A 76 -20.81 -4.31 -4.33
N GLY A 77 -20.17 -5.48 -4.21
CA GLY A 77 -19.51 -6.18 -5.31
C GLY A 77 -18.16 -5.59 -5.72
N ARG A 78 -17.58 -4.70 -4.92
CA ARG A 78 -16.23 -4.20 -5.08
C ARG A 78 -15.23 -5.12 -4.38
N PHE A 79 -13.95 -4.77 -4.48
CA PHE A 79 -12.86 -5.50 -3.86
C PHE A 79 -12.02 -4.59 -2.98
N GLU A 80 -11.49 -5.15 -1.90
CA GLU A 80 -10.47 -4.54 -1.05
C GLU A 80 -9.28 -5.49 -0.92
N VAL A 81 -8.07 -4.96 -1.04
CA VAL A 81 -6.87 -5.78 -0.84
C VAL A 81 -6.72 -6.11 0.64
N LEU A 82 -6.73 -7.39 0.97
CA LEU A 82 -6.41 -7.89 2.31
C LEU A 82 -4.90 -8.10 2.48
N ASP A 83 -4.26 -8.75 1.51
CA ASP A 83 -2.80 -8.88 1.44
C ASP A 83 -2.31 -8.72 0.00
N GLY A 84 -1.07 -8.25 -0.15
CA GLY A 84 -0.45 -7.96 -1.45
C GLY A 84 -0.49 -6.49 -1.86
N GLN A 85 -1.02 -5.60 -1.03
CA GLN A 85 -1.10 -4.16 -1.32
C GLN A 85 0.26 -3.56 -1.74
N GLN A 86 1.35 -3.95 -1.07
CA GLN A 86 2.69 -3.43 -1.36
C GLN A 86 3.12 -3.81 -2.78
N ARG A 87 2.86 -5.04 -3.19
CA ARG A 87 3.19 -5.57 -4.52
C ARG A 87 2.36 -4.88 -5.60
N ILE A 88 1.04 -4.79 -5.43
CA ILE A 88 0.15 -4.08 -6.36
C ILE A 88 0.56 -2.61 -6.49
N THR A 89 0.84 -1.95 -5.37
CA THR A 89 1.28 -0.54 -5.39
C THR A 89 2.62 -0.38 -6.12
N SER A 90 3.60 -1.28 -5.92
CA SER A 90 4.86 -1.26 -6.65
C SER A 90 4.64 -1.38 -8.15
N ILE A 91 3.81 -2.35 -8.57
CA ILE A 91 3.50 -2.58 -9.98
C ILE A 91 2.80 -1.35 -10.58
N GLY A 92 1.73 -0.88 -9.96
CA GLY A 92 0.99 0.29 -10.45
C GLY A 92 1.84 1.55 -10.52
N ARG A 93 2.70 1.79 -9.54
CA ARG A 93 3.66 2.92 -9.56
C ARG A 93 4.64 2.80 -10.72
N PHE A 94 5.16 1.60 -10.99
CA PHE A 94 6.08 1.40 -12.11
C PHE A 94 5.40 1.61 -13.45
N VAL A 95 4.24 0.98 -13.67
CA VAL A 95 3.45 1.11 -14.91
C VAL A 95 3.05 2.57 -15.18
N THR A 96 2.77 3.33 -14.13
CA THR A 96 2.46 4.77 -14.24
C THR A 96 3.70 5.69 -14.20
N GLY A 97 4.91 5.14 -14.30
CA GLY A 97 6.15 5.91 -14.42
C GLY A 97 6.60 6.64 -13.16
N LYS A 98 6.24 6.14 -11.96
CA LYS A 98 6.59 6.78 -10.68
C LYS A 98 7.99 6.43 -10.18
N PHE A 99 8.59 5.38 -10.69
CA PHE A 99 9.99 5.02 -10.46
C PHE A 99 10.54 4.23 -11.64
N ALA A 100 11.84 4.02 -11.65
CA ALA A 100 12.56 3.30 -12.68
C ALA A 100 13.31 2.11 -12.09
N ILE A 101 13.62 1.13 -12.94
CA ILE A 101 14.57 0.05 -12.68
C ILE A 101 15.88 0.32 -13.41
N LYS A 102 16.88 -0.52 -13.21
CA LYS A 102 18.12 -0.48 -13.96
C LYS A 102 18.25 -1.72 -14.85
N ASP A 103 18.79 -1.54 -16.05
CA ASP A 103 19.15 -2.64 -16.92
C ASP A 103 20.52 -3.24 -16.55
N GLU A 104 20.96 -4.27 -17.25
CA GLU A 104 22.25 -4.94 -17.03
C GLU A 104 23.47 -4.00 -17.23
N ALA A 105 23.28 -2.91 -17.96
CA ALA A 105 24.29 -1.88 -18.19
C ALA A 105 24.18 -0.69 -17.22
N ASP A 106 23.38 -0.84 -16.15
CA ASP A 106 23.10 0.20 -15.13
C ASP A 106 22.36 1.45 -15.66
N ASN A 107 21.74 1.36 -16.86
CA ASN A 107 20.94 2.44 -17.39
C ASN A 107 19.55 2.46 -16.73
N VAL A 108 19.05 3.66 -16.47
CA VAL A 108 17.73 3.89 -15.86
C VAL A 108 16.63 3.62 -16.89
N GLN A 109 15.69 2.74 -16.55
CA GLN A 109 14.58 2.31 -17.39
C GLN A 109 13.25 2.55 -16.70
N TYR A 110 12.45 3.47 -17.22
CA TYR A 110 11.04 3.61 -16.89
C TYR A 110 10.20 2.63 -17.70
N PHE A 111 8.99 2.32 -17.25
CA PHE A 111 8.10 1.40 -17.95
C PHE A 111 7.91 1.77 -19.43
N SER A 112 7.66 3.05 -19.73
CA SER A 112 7.49 3.54 -21.11
C SER A 112 8.75 3.46 -21.98
N GLY A 113 9.94 3.32 -21.38
CA GLY A 113 11.21 3.17 -22.07
C GLY A 113 11.64 1.73 -22.27
N LEU A 114 10.95 0.77 -21.67
CA LEU A 114 11.23 -0.65 -21.87
C LEU A 114 10.88 -1.09 -23.31
N PRO A 115 11.60 -2.10 -23.86
CA PRO A 115 11.17 -2.77 -25.08
C PRO A 115 9.70 -3.25 -24.97
N GLU A 116 8.96 -3.19 -26.08
CA GLU A 116 7.55 -3.57 -26.11
C GLU A 116 7.30 -4.99 -25.58
N GLU A 117 8.17 -5.95 -25.91
CA GLU A 117 8.11 -7.31 -25.40
C GLU A 117 8.16 -7.36 -23.86
N GLN A 118 9.00 -6.55 -23.24
CA GLN A 118 9.11 -6.47 -21.77
C GLN A 118 7.90 -5.79 -21.14
N GLN A 119 7.38 -4.73 -21.79
CA GLN A 119 6.14 -4.10 -21.34
C GLN A 119 4.98 -5.10 -21.38
N GLN A 120 4.81 -5.80 -22.49
CA GLN A 120 3.76 -6.84 -22.65
C GLN A 120 3.96 -7.97 -21.63
N LYS A 121 5.19 -8.42 -21.41
CA LYS A 121 5.48 -9.47 -20.43
C LYS A 121 5.04 -9.07 -19.03
N ILE A 122 5.27 -7.81 -18.61
CA ILE A 122 4.80 -7.30 -17.33
C ILE A 122 3.26 -7.24 -17.32
N MET A 123 2.65 -6.61 -18.33
CA MET A 123 1.21 -6.37 -18.36
C MET A 123 0.38 -7.65 -18.42
N GLN A 124 0.88 -8.66 -19.13
CA GLN A 124 0.21 -9.97 -19.30
C GLN A 124 0.59 -10.98 -18.22
N SER A 125 1.44 -10.61 -17.25
CA SER A 125 1.75 -11.49 -16.14
C SER A 125 0.49 -11.80 -15.34
N SER A 126 0.19 -13.08 -15.19
CA SER A 126 -0.94 -13.53 -14.37
C SER A 126 -0.63 -13.40 -12.89
N LEU A 127 -1.62 -12.96 -12.14
CA LEU A 127 -1.56 -12.82 -10.69
C LEU A 127 -2.44 -13.88 -10.03
N LEU A 128 -1.91 -14.50 -8.98
CA LEU A 128 -2.67 -15.46 -8.18
C LEU A 128 -3.46 -14.70 -7.12
N VAL A 129 -4.77 -14.62 -7.29
CA VAL A 129 -5.64 -13.84 -6.41
C VAL A 129 -6.66 -14.74 -5.75
N TYR A 130 -6.66 -14.79 -4.42
CA TYR A 130 -7.78 -15.34 -3.66
C TYR A 130 -8.82 -14.24 -3.42
N GLU A 131 -10.01 -14.45 -3.95
CA GLU A 131 -11.20 -13.71 -3.58
C GLU A 131 -11.79 -14.35 -2.33
N CYS A 132 -11.98 -13.57 -1.29
CA CYS A 132 -12.57 -13.97 -0.02
C CYS A 132 -13.92 -13.28 0.12
N GLU A 133 -14.98 -14.05 0.44
CA GLU A 133 -16.33 -13.56 0.69
C GLU A 133 -16.84 -14.12 2.01
N GLY A 134 -17.41 -13.28 2.87
CA GLY A 134 -17.93 -13.69 4.17
C GLY A 134 -18.25 -12.52 5.09
N GLU A 135 -18.58 -12.83 6.34
CA GLU A 135 -18.82 -11.82 7.36
C GLU A 135 -17.52 -11.05 7.70
N GLU A 136 -17.64 -9.75 7.89
CA GLU A 136 -16.50 -8.86 8.20
C GLU A 136 -15.68 -9.36 9.40
N LYS A 137 -16.35 -9.88 10.42
CA LYS A 137 -15.70 -10.44 11.62
C LYS A 137 -14.84 -11.64 11.29
N GLU A 138 -15.36 -12.56 10.48
CA GLU A 138 -14.68 -13.78 10.07
C GLU A 138 -13.43 -13.45 9.22
N ILE A 139 -13.59 -12.53 8.27
CA ILE A 139 -12.48 -12.05 7.42
C ILE A 139 -11.40 -11.38 8.27
N LYS A 140 -11.78 -10.55 9.24
CA LYS A 140 -10.83 -9.91 10.16
C LYS A 140 -10.07 -10.91 11.04
N GLU A 141 -10.73 -11.95 11.52
CA GLU A 141 -10.08 -13.00 12.31
C GLU A 141 -9.09 -13.81 11.46
N TRP A 142 -9.51 -14.18 10.26
CA TRP A 142 -8.64 -14.86 9.32
C TRP A 142 -7.44 -13.99 8.89
N PHE A 143 -7.66 -12.71 8.60
CA PHE A 143 -6.62 -11.75 8.25
C PHE A 143 -5.53 -11.64 9.31
N LYS A 144 -5.90 -11.70 10.60
CA LYS A 144 -4.91 -11.77 11.69
C LYS A 144 -4.03 -12.99 11.56
N THR A 145 -4.62 -14.15 11.26
CA THR A 145 -3.92 -15.41 11.15
C THR A 145 -2.88 -15.41 10.03
N ILE A 146 -3.23 -14.92 8.84
CA ILE A 146 -2.30 -14.87 7.71
C ILE A 146 -1.16 -13.86 7.92
N ASN A 147 -1.41 -12.76 8.62
CA ASN A 147 -0.38 -11.76 8.93
C ASN A 147 0.62 -12.21 10.00
N ILE A 148 0.30 -13.24 10.80
CA ILE A 148 1.23 -13.83 11.78
C ILE A 148 2.37 -14.57 11.06
N VAL A 149 2.13 -15.11 9.88
CA VAL A 149 3.11 -15.93 9.11
C VAL A 149 4.09 -15.06 8.30
N GLY A 150 3.76 -13.79 8.04
CA GLY A 150 4.58 -12.85 7.28
C GLY A 150 5.42 -11.90 8.15
N ILE A 151 5.66 -10.69 7.68
CA ILE A 151 6.21 -9.61 8.51
C ILE A 151 5.09 -9.18 9.48
N PRO A 152 5.23 -9.41 10.78
CA PRO A 152 4.16 -9.13 11.73
C PRO A 152 3.73 -7.65 11.61
N LEU A 153 2.42 -7.41 11.56
CA LEU A 153 1.88 -6.09 11.76
C LEU A 153 2.36 -5.59 13.13
N LYS A 154 2.72 -4.32 13.21
CA LYS A 154 2.92 -3.71 14.53
C LYS A 154 1.61 -3.85 15.32
N GLU A 155 1.72 -4.03 16.62
CA GLU A 155 0.55 -4.19 17.50
C GLU A 155 -0.52 -3.12 17.24
N GLN A 156 -0.10 -1.88 17.00
CA GLN A 156 -0.98 -0.77 16.66
C GLN A 156 -1.72 -0.96 15.32
N GLU A 157 -1.07 -1.56 14.31
CA GLU A 157 -1.69 -1.82 13.00
C GLU A 157 -2.72 -2.95 13.13
N LEU A 158 -2.42 -3.96 13.95
CA LEU A 158 -3.34 -5.05 14.26
C LEU A 158 -4.58 -4.52 15.02
N LEU A 159 -4.38 -3.67 16.03
CA LEU A 159 -5.48 -3.03 16.77
C LEU A 159 -6.32 -2.15 15.83
N ASN A 160 -5.70 -1.43 14.94
CA ASN A 160 -6.41 -0.61 13.95
C ASN A 160 -7.27 -1.46 12.99
N ALA A 161 -6.80 -2.64 12.60
CA ALA A 161 -7.58 -3.56 11.75
C ALA A 161 -8.77 -4.18 12.51
N ILE A 162 -8.58 -4.48 13.81
CA ILE A 162 -9.61 -5.09 14.65
C ILE A 162 -10.71 -4.08 15.03
N TYR A 163 -10.30 -2.88 15.39
CA TYR A 163 -11.18 -1.82 15.91
C TYR A 163 -11.46 -0.72 14.89
N SER A 164 -11.25 -1.00 13.59
CA SER A 164 -11.61 -0.06 12.53
C SER A 164 -13.09 0.28 12.64
N GLY A 165 -13.40 1.56 12.82
CA GLY A 165 -14.73 2.11 12.94
C GLY A 165 -14.68 3.61 12.73
N GLU A 166 -15.84 4.27 12.67
CA GLU A 166 -15.93 5.72 12.40
C GLU A 166 -15.04 6.56 13.33
N PHE A 167 -14.98 6.19 14.61
CA PHE A 167 -14.13 6.90 15.59
C PHE A 167 -12.64 6.74 15.30
N VAL A 168 -12.18 5.53 15.01
CA VAL A 168 -10.75 5.28 14.72
C VAL A 168 -10.35 5.93 13.40
N ASN A 169 -11.23 5.92 12.42
CA ASN A 169 -11.00 6.57 11.13
C ASN A 169 -10.99 8.10 11.28
N ALA A 170 -11.87 8.67 12.09
CA ALA A 170 -11.87 10.09 12.43
C ALA A 170 -10.60 10.48 13.20
N ALA A 171 -10.21 9.68 14.19
CA ALA A 171 -8.98 9.90 14.96
C ALA A 171 -7.73 9.84 14.06
N LYS A 172 -7.64 8.89 13.13
CA LYS A 172 -6.54 8.81 12.16
C LYS A 172 -6.46 10.06 11.29
N ARG A 173 -7.59 10.56 10.76
CA ARG A 173 -7.60 11.81 9.97
C ARG A 173 -7.03 13.00 10.74
N VAL A 174 -7.31 13.08 12.04
CA VAL A 174 -6.88 14.20 12.89
C VAL A 174 -5.43 14.01 13.33
N PHE A 175 -5.05 12.83 13.83
CA PHE A 175 -3.78 12.61 14.53
C PHE A 175 -2.66 12.02 13.67
N SER A 176 -2.97 11.38 12.54
CA SER A 176 -1.95 10.78 11.66
C SER A 176 -1.59 11.65 10.45
N ASN A 177 -2.28 12.76 10.25
CA ASN A 177 -1.98 13.70 9.18
C ASN A 177 -0.96 14.75 9.68
N SER A 178 0.29 14.61 9.28
CA SER A 178 1.37 15.55 9.65
C SER A 178 1.17 16.98 9.13
N GLN A 179 0.18 17.21 8.28
CA GLN A 179 -0.18 18.55 7.75
C GLN A 179 -1.50 19.07 8.33
N ASN A 180 -1.98 18.50 9.42
CA ASN A 180 -3.22 18.94 10.03
C ASN A 180 -2.97 20.22 10.84
N THR A 181 -3.42 21.35 10.30
CA THR A 181 -3.30 22.69 10.90
C THR A 181 -4.00 22.81 12.27
N GLU A 182 -5.01 21.97 12.54
CA GLU A 182 -5.67 21.95 13.87
C GLU A 182 -4.75 21.34 14.94
N MET A 183 -3.93 20.36 14.59
CA MET A 183 -2.94 19.81 15.51
C MET A 183 -1.81 20.81 15.79
N GLU A 184 -1.40 21.57 14.80
CA GLU A 184 -0.40 22.62 14.95
C GLU A 184 -0.88 23.71 15.92
N SER A 185 -2.15 24.11 15.84
CA SER A 185 -2.76 25.07 16.76
C SER A 185 -2.89 24.52 18.19
N LEU A 186 -3.19 23.23 18.38
CA LEU A 186 -3.24 22.59 19.68
C LEU A 186 -1.84 22.47 20.33
N TYR A 187 -0.82 22.22 19.53
CA TYR A 187 0.57 22.21 20.02
C TYR A 187 1.06 23.59 20.40
N GLN A 188 0.76 24.61 19.60
CA GLN A 188 1.09 26.00 19.88
C GLN A 188 0.37 26.50 21.14
N GLY A 189 -0.94 26.26 21.27
CA GLY A 189 -1.71 26.64 22.47
C GLY A 189 -1.25 25.93 23.74
N ARG A 190 -0.66 24.74 23.69
CA ARG A 190 -0.11 24.03 24.85
C ARG A 190 1.26 24.58 25.24
N CYS A 191 2.05 25.09 24.32
CA CYS A 191 3.31 25.76 24.61
C CYS A 191 3.08 27.10 25.30
N GLU A 192 2.05 27.86 24.94
CA GLU A 192 1.70 29.13 25.59
C GLU A 192 1.16 28.93 27.00
N THR A 193 0.34 27.91 27.25
CA THR A 193 -0.17 27.62 28.62
C THR A 193 0.86 27.01 29.57
N ALA A 194 1.95 26.41 29.04
CA ALA A 194 3.01 25.82 29.84
C ALA A 194 4.13 26.83 30.22
N GLY A 195 4.04 28.08 29.81
CA GLY A 195 5.02 29.13 30.19
C GLY A 195 6.45 28.91 29.70
N LEU A 196 6.64 28.04 28.69
CA LEU A 196 7.94 27.77 28.07
C LEU A 196 8.18 28.72 26.90
N SER A 197 8.32 30.00 27.20
CA SER A 197 8.86 30.97 26.26
C SER A 197 10.37 30.78 26.14
N GLY A 198 10.81 30.32 24.98
CA GLY A 198 12.14 30.56 24.46
C GLY A 198 13.29 29.81 25.11
N ARG A 199 13.64 28.66 24.58
CA ARG A 199 15.01 28.25 24.27
C ARG A 199 14.98 27.00 23.41
N SER A 200 15.28 27.15 22.12
CA SER A 200 15.70 26.04 21.28
C SER A 200 17.02 25.50 21.81
N PRO A 201 17.17 24.17 22.02
CA PRO A 201 18.46 23.61 22.33
C PRO A 201 19.34 23.67 21.06
N PRO A 202 20.64 23.93 21.17
CA PRO A 202 21.54 23.88 20.05
C PRO A 202 21.68 22.43 19.55
N VAL A 203 21.47 22.23 18.27
CA VAL A 203 21.81 20.99 17.57
C VAL A 203 23.33 20.94 17.45
N ASP A 204 23.97 20.16 18.30
CA ASP A 204 25.40 19.86 18.16
C ASP A 204 25.60 18.78 17.12
N LEU A 205 26.00 19.18 15.93
CA LEU A 205 26.42 18.32 14.83
C LEU A 205 27.92 18.04 14.96
N ARG A 206 28.33 17.14 15.87
CA ARG A 206 29.64 16.46 15.78
C ARG A 206 29.70 15.26 16.73
N GLN A 207 29.50 14.07 16.20
CA GLN A 207 30.39 12.88 16.18
C GLN A 207 29.68 11.73 15.48
#